data_4da5533599aab35f192cf48e1c510dc3
#
_entry.id   4da5533599aab35f192cf48e1c510dc3
#
_cell.length_a   1.000
_cell.length_b   1.000
_cell.length_c   1.000
_cell.angle_alpha   90.00
_cell.angle_beta   90.00
_cell.angle_gamma   90.00
#
_symmetry.space_group_name_H-M   'P 1'
#
loop_
_entity.id
_entity.type
_entity.pdbx_description
1 polymer ?
#
loop_
_entity_poly.entity_id
_entity_poly.type
_entity_poly.pdbx_seq_one_letter_code
_entity_poly.pdbx_strand_id
1 'polypeptide(L)'
;MVDNIWSDFAWSYDAICSQLNCYRRMADKILRDTQGLAHVIDAGCGTGLVSQALVRRGARVTGFDNNPGMLAVALRKQAESPEPERARWTVLEGDVRVFPERVEGGADAVVLNNVLFYVREPEAVLRESLAHLKPGGRLISAGPRRRPDLQKVMEQSIEEWKAEGRWDEQLQKATAYHVDLTRRLVTDPNEMVTFFEPEALVAELRRLGFTRVLAADHDDYYGENYYVCMER
;
A
#
# COMPACT_ATOMS: atom_id res chain seq x y z
N MET A 1 -22.87 -15.16 7.65
CA MET A 1 -22.28 -13.85 7.31
C MET A 1 -20.82 -13.99 7.63
N VAL A 2 -19.97 -13.96 6.63
CA VAL A 2 -18.51 -13.85 6.86
C VAL A 2 -18.34 -12.45 7.40
N ASP A 3 -17.95 -12.33 8.69
CA ASP A 3 -17.58 -11.06 9.27
C ASP A 3 -16.49 -10.48 8.36
N ASN A 4 -16.80 -9.41 7.68
CA ASN A 4 -15.84 -8.78 6.77
C ASN A 4 -14.87 -7.98 7.61
N ILE A 5 -13.90 -8.69 8.19
CA ILE A 5 -12.85 -8.13 9.06
C ILE A 5 -12.19 -6.89 8.45
N TRP A 6 -12.13 -6.82 7.11
CA TRP A 6 -11.55 -5.69 6.39
C TRP A 6 -12.42 -4.44 6.50
N SER A 7 -13.77 -4.58 6.51
CA SER A 7 -14.65 -3.42 6.69
C SER A 7 -14.51 -2.83 8.09
N ASP A 8 -14.45 -3.68 9.11
CA ASP A 8 -14.21 -3.24 10.50
C ASP A 8 -12.79 -2.70 10.66
N PHE A 9 -11.83 -3.30 9.95
CA PHE A 9 -10.44 -2.92 9.95
C PHE A 9 -10.18 -1.56 9.28
N ALA A 10 -10.94 -1.20 8.24
CA ALA A 10 -10.68 -0.02 7.41
C ALA A 10 -10.55 1.28 8.22
N TRP A 11 -11.44 1.50 9.18
CA TRP A 11 -11.38 2.69 10.01
C TRP A 11 -10.15 2.70 10.92
N SER A 12 -9.89 1.59 11.61
CA SER A 12 -8.74 1.47 12.53
C SER A 12 -7.42 1.51 11.76
N TYR A 13 -7.38 0.90 10.57
CA TYR A 13 -6.23 0.95 9.66
C TYR A 13 -5.89 2.39 9.30
N ASP A 14 -6.87 3.15 8.85
CA ASP A 14 -6.67 4.55 8.47
C ASP A 14 -6.18 5.41 9.64
N ALA A 15 -6.83 5.27 10.78
CA ALA A 15 -6.50 6.03 11.97
C ALA A 15 -5.09 5.73 12.51
N ILE A 16 -4.68 4.47 12.50
CA ILE A 16 -3.38 4.06 13.08
C ILE A 16 -2.26 4.16 12.04
N CYS A 17 -2.44 3.66 10.81
CA CYS A 17 -1.37 3.70 9.81
C CYS A 17 -0.93 5.13 9.48
N SER A 18 -1.86 6.10 9.49
CA SER A 18 -1.52 7.53 9.33
C SER A 18 -0.64 8.07 10.48
N GLN A 19 -0.61 7.42 11.64
CA GLN A 19 0.18 7.81 12.81
C GLN A 19 1.52 7.07 12.90
N LEU A 20 1.64 5.87 12.28
CA LEU A 20 2.86 5.07 12.31
C LEU A 20 4.00 5.75 11.55
N ASN A 21 5.11 6.01 12.21
CA ASN A 21 6.29 6.60 11.56
C ASN A 21 6.91 5.63 10.53
N CYS A 22 6.88 4.32 10.80
CA CYS A 22 7.32 3.32 9.83
C CYS A 22 6.48 3.36 8.54
N TYR A 23 5.16 3.53 8.63
CA TYR A 23 4.30 3.72 7.46
C TYR A 23 4.63 5.02 6.71
N ARG A 24 4.84 6.12 7.43
CA ARG A 24 5.22 7.41 6.83
C ARG A 24 6.55 7.31 6.09
N ARG A 25 7.58 6.69 6.70
CA ARG A 25 8.88 6.48 6.04
C ARG A 25 8.75 5.69 4.74
N MET A 26 7.96 4.62 4.74
CA MET A 26 7.67 3.83 3.53
C MET A 26 6.89 4.65 2.49
N ALA A 27 5.86 5.37 2.90
CA ALA A 27 5.11 6.26 2.01
C ALA A 27 5.99 7.36 1.40
N ASP A 28 6.94 7.91 2.17
CA ASP A 28 7.91 8.91 1.68
C ASP A 28 8.85 8.33 0.62
N LYS A 29 9.23 7.04 0.70
CA LYS A 29 9.96 6.34 -0.38
C LYS A 29 9.11 6.30 -1.65
N ILE A 30 7.83 5.89 -1.56
CA ILE A 30 6.90 5.88 -2.70
C ILE A 30 6.78 7.28 -3.31
N LEU A 31 6.59 8.31 -2.47
CA LEU A 31 6.45 9.69 -2.93
C LEU A 31 7.72 10.25 -3.59
N ARG A 32 8.90 9.86 -3.12
CA ARG A 32 10.18 10.19 -3.74
C ARG A 32 10.31 9.52 -5.12
N ASP A 33 10.02 8.22 -5.19
CA ASP A 33 10.21 7.44 -6.40
C ASP A 33 9.11 7.67 -7.45
N THR A 34 8.04 8.39 -7.09
CA THR A 34 6.98 8.88 -8.00
C THR A 34 7.06 10.38 -8.26
N GLN A 35 8.07 11.07 -7.76
CA GLN A 35 8.19 12.52 -7.93
C GLN A 35 8.24 12.94 -9.39
N GLY A 36 7.39 13.87 -9.77
CA GLY A 36 7.30 14.39 -11.15
C GLY A 36 6.57 13.48 -12.13
N LEU A 37 6.07 12.32 -11.69
CA LEU A 37 5.25 11.45 -12.53
C LEU A 37 3.83 12.00 -12.63
N ALA A 38 3.26 11.93 -13.82
CA ALA A 38 1.97 12.54 -14.13
C ALA A 38 0.78 11.62 -13.79
N HIS A 39 0.91 10.32 -14.06
CA HIS A 39 -0.15 9.34 -13.83
C HIS A 39 0.36 8.13 -13.03
N VAL A 40 -0.24 7.88 -11.89
CA VAL A 40 0.07 6.76 -11.00
C VAL A 40 -1.17 5.90 -10.79
N ILE A 41 -1.02 4.59 -10.91
CA ILE A 41 -2.03 3.60 -10.52
C ILE A 41 -1.66 3.12 -9.12
N ASP A 42 -2.59 3.21 -8.18
CA ASP A 42 -2.47 2.68 -6.81
C ASP A 42 -3.36 1.42 -6.72
N ALA A 43 -2.77 0.27 -7.03
CA ALA A 43 -3.48 -1.00 -7.11
C ALA A 43 -3.56 -1.67 -5.73
N GLY A 44 -4.76 -1.89 -5.23
CA GLY A 44 -5.02 -2.24 -3.83
C GLY A 44 -4.87 -1.02 -2.93
N CYS A 45 -5.49 0.10 -3.30
CA CYS A 45 -5.32 1.41 -2.65
C CYS A 45 -5.83 1.46 -1.20
N GLY A 46 -6.61 0.47 -0.78
CA GLY A 46 -7.21 0.42 0.55
C GLY A 46 -7.99 1.70 0.89
N THR A 47 -7.68 2.31 2.02
CA THR A 47 -8.29 3.58 2.46
C THR A 47 -7.76 4.82 1.72
N GLY A 48 -6.89 4.65 0.73
CA GLY A 48 -6.38 5.74 -0.11
C GLY A 48 -5.32 6.63 0.55
N LEU A 49 -4.58 6.15 1.57
CA LEU A 49 -3.52 6.93 2.24
C LEU A 49 -2.42 7.34 1.26
N VAL A 50 -1.93 6.38 0.45
CA VAL A 50 -0.89 6.63 -0.56
C VAL A 50 -1.47 7.45 -1.71
N SER A 51 -2.65 7.08 -2.23
CA SER A 51 -3.35 7.82 -3.29
C SER A 51 -3.50 9.30 -2.95
N GLN A 52 -3.98 9.63 -1.74
CA GLN A 52 -4.16 11.01 -1.29
C GLN A 52 -2.84 11.78 -1.25
N ALA A 53 -1.78 11.13 -0.75
CA ALA A 53 -0.46 11.75 -0.68
C ALA A 53 0.11 12.06 -2.07
N LEU A 54 -0.08 11.15 -3.04
CA LEU A 54 0.32 11.33 -4.44
C LEU A 54 -0.44 12.47 -5.11
N VAL A 55 -1.76 12.52 -4.93
CA VAL A 55 -2.62 13.58 -5.48
C VAL A 55 -2.23 14.97 -4.95
N ARG A 56 -1.92 15.07 -3.66
CA ARG A 56 -1.42 16.32 -3.04
C ARG A 56 -0.10 16.80 -3.66
N ARG A 57 0.71 15.90 -4.20
CA ARG A 57 1.94 16.22 -4.94
C ARG A 57 1.72 16.48 -6.44
N GLY A 58 0.47 16.49 -6.89
CA GLY A 58 0.08 16.89 -8.24
C GLY A 58 -0.10 15.74 -9.23
N ALA A 59 0.12 14.49 -8.84
CA ALA A 59 -0.12 13.35 -9.72
C ALA A 59 -1.63 13.13 -9.96
N ARG A 60 -1.98 12.66 -11.17
CA ARG A 60 -3.26 12.01 -11.43
C ARG A 60 -3.17 10.59 -10.88
N VAL A 61 -4.11 10.20 -10.03
CA VAL A 61 -4.09 8.88 -9.39
C VAL A 61 -5.37 8.12 -9.72
N THR A 62 -5.21 6.89 -10.17
CA THR A 62 -6.28 5.91 -10.27
C THR A 62 -6.05 4.84 -9.21
N GLY A 63 -6.79 4.95 -8.10
CA GLY A 63 -6.76 3.95 -7.02
C GLY A 63 -7.90 2.96 -7.16
N PHE A 64 -7.66 1.68 -6.89
CA PHE A 64 -8.73 0.69 -6.81
C PHE A 64 -8.44 -0.37 -5.76
N ASP A 65 -9.53 -0.94 -5.21
CA ASP A 65 -9.48 -2.01 -4.21
C ASP A 65 -10.73 -2.89 -4.37
N ASN A 66 -10.69 -4.12 -3.89
CA ASN A 66 -11.84 -5.03 -3.94
C ASN A 66 -12.67 -5.03 -2.64
N ASN A 67 -12.23 -4.29 -1.62
CA ASN A 67 -12.92 -4.24 -0.34
C ASN A 67 -13.82 -3.00 -0.23
N PRO A 68 -15.15 -3.15 -0.09
CA PRO A 68 -16.07 -2.02 -0.04
C PRO A 68 -15.88 -1.14 1.20
N GLY A 69 -15.45 -1.71 2.35
CA GLY A 69 -15.18 -0.94 3.56
C GLY A 69 -13.98 -0.03 3.41
N MET A 70 -12.90 -0.52 2.79
CA MET A 70 -11.71 0.27 2.44
C MET A 70 -12.07 1.39 1.46
N LEU A 71 -12.81 1.05 0.38
CA LEU A 71 -13.23 2.01 -0.63
C LEU A 71 -14.14 3.11 -0.07
N ALA A 72 -15.02 2.79 0.88
CA ALA A 72 -15.87 3.79 1.52
C ALA A 72 -15.04 4.90 2.20
N VAL A 73 -13.91 4.53 2.84
CA VAL A 73 -12.99 5.50 3.44
C VAL A 73 -12.25 6.30 2.36
N ALA A 74 -11.76 5.65 1.31
CA ALA A 74 -11.07 6.32 0.19
C ALA A 74 -11.98 7.32 -0.53
N LEU A 75 -13.22 6.92 -0.84
CA LEU A 75 -14.23 7.77 -1.49
C LEU A 75 -14.60 8.99 -0.63
N ARG A 76 -14.74 8.80 0.70
CA ARG A 76 -14.96 9.91 1.62
C ARG A 76 -13.80 10.91 1.56
N LYS A 77 -12.55 10.44 1.65
CA LYS A 77 -11.36 11.30 1.55
C LYS A 77 -11.29 12.03 0.22
N GLN A 78 -11.62 11.35 -0.88
CA GLN A 78 -11.70 11.97 -2.20
C GLN A 78 -12.73 13.10 -2.20
N ALA A 79 -13.94 12.86 -1.69
CA ALA A 79 -15.01 13.85 -1.65
C ALA A 79 -14.66 15.07 -0.77
N GLU A 80 -13.96 14.86 0.34
CA GLU A 80 -13.50 15.88 1.27
C GLU A 80 -12.25 16.66 0.78
N SER A 81 -11.56 16.13 -0.26
CA SER A 81 -10.38 16.80 -0.81
C SER A 81 -10.73 18.07 -1.57
N PRO A 82 -9.83 19.09 -1.58
CA PRO A 82 -9.99 20.30 -2.41
C PRO A 82 -10.19 19.95 -3.88
N GLU A 83 -10.92 20.78 -4.63
CA GLU A 83 -11.29 20.51 -6.04
C GLU A 83 -10.09 20.14 -6.94
N PRO A 84 -8.93 20.83 -6.89
CA PRO A 84 -7.79 20.45 -7.73
C PRO A 84 -7.26 19.03 -7.43
N GLU A 85 -7.37 18.57 -6.19
CA GLU A 85 -6.98 17.22 -5.77
C GLU A 85 -8.04 16.20 -6.19
N ARG A 86 -9.32 16.50 -5.89
CA ARG A 86 -10.45 15.64 -6.21
C ARG A 86 -10.53 15.34 -7.70
N ALA A 87 -10.31 16.33 -8.56
CA ALA A 87 -10.32 16.17 -10.01
C ALA A 87 -9.21 15.25 -10.55
N ARG A 88 -8.12 15.08 -9.80
CA ARG A 88 -7.00 14.20 -10.14
C ARG A 88 -7.06 12.82 -9.50
N TRP A 89 -8.05 12.56 -8.67
CA TRP A 89 -8.17 11.30 -7.93
C TRP A 89 -9.39 10.50 -8.39
N THR A 90 -9.17 9.34 -8.97
CA THR A 90 -10.22 8.37 -9.33
C THR A 90 -10.14 7.19 -8.37
N VAL A 91 -11.27 6.79 -7.78
CA VAL A 91 -11.39 5.61 -6.91
C VAL A 91 -12.36 4.63 -7.55
N LEU A 92 -11.95 3.37 -7.73
CA LEU A 92 -12.71 2.32 -8.38
C LEU A 92 -12.78 1.07 -7.50
N GLU A 93 -13.81 0.25 -7.72
CA GLU A 93 -13.83 -1.14 -7.25
C GLU A 93 -13.13 -2.03 -8.28
N GLY A 94 -12.25 -2.95 -7.81
CA GLY A 94 -11.55 -3.86 -8.70
C GLY A 94 -10.58 -4.80 -8.01
N ASP A 95 -10.22 -5.86 -8.72
CA ASP A 95 -9.27 -6.89 -8.28
C ASP A 95 -7.87 -6.59 -8.85
N VAL A 96 -6.85 -6.66 -8.03
CA VAL A 96 -5.46 -6.41 -8.44
C VAL A 96 -4.91 -7.44 -9.43
N ARG A 97 -5.57 -8.60 -9.57
CA ARG A 97 -5.20 -9.66 -10.54
C ARG A 97 -5.72 -9.37 -11.95
N VAL A 98 -6.76 -8.53 -12.06
CA VAL A 98 -7.33 -8.08 -13.33
C VAL A 98 -7.78 -6.64 -13.12
N PHE A 99 -7.00 -5.69 -13.63
CA PHE A 99 -7.31 -4.28 -13.42
C PHE A 99 -8.67 -3.92 -14.03
N PRO A 100 -9.47 -3.06 -13.37
CA PRO A 100 -10.74 -2.65 -13.90
C PRO A 100 -10.61 -2.04 -15.31
N GLU A 101 -11.55 -2.31 -16.22
CA GLU A 101 -11.55 -1.78 -17.60
C GLU A 101 -11.41 -0.24 -17.66
N ARG A 102 -11.83 0.46 -16.60
CA ARG A 102 -11.73 1.92 -16.48
C ARG A 102 -10.35 2.41 -16.08
N VAL A 103 -9.41 1.50 -15.74
CA VAL A 103 -8.01 1.87 -15.47
C VAL A 103 -7.31 2.06 -16.81
N GLU A 104 -6.98 3.30 -17.12
CA GLU A 104 -6.26 3.63 -18.34
C GLU A 104 -4.82 3.10 -18.28
N GLY A 105 -4.40 2.44 -19.34
CA GLY A 105 -2.99 2.03 -19.54
C GLY A 105 -2.06 3.22 -19.78
N GLY A 106 -0.76 2.93 -19.83
CA GLY A 106 0.27 3.94 -20.07
C GLY A 106 0.59 4.79 -18.84
N ALA A 107 0.43 4.24 -17.67
CA ALA A 107 0.81 4.88 -16.41
C ALA A 107 2.33 5.07 -16.29
N ASP A 108 2.72 6.13 -15.60
CA ASP A 108 4.12 6.38 -15.22
C ASP A 108 4.59 5.45 -14.11
N ALA A 109 3.69 5.09 -13.21
CA ALA A 109 3.97 4.11 -12.17
C ALA A 109 2.72 3.31 -11.79
N VAL A 110 2.97 2.07 -11.34
CA VAL A 110 2.02 1.24 -10.59
C VAL A 110 2.59 1.03 -9.19
N VAL A 111 1.79 1.31 -8.18
CA VAL A 111 2.12 1.11 -6.76
C VAL A 111 1.32 -0.08 -6.21
N LEU A 112 2.00 -1.00 -5.55
CA LEU A 112 1.49 -2.17 -4.84
C LEU A 112 1.95 -2.09 -3.38
N ASN A 113 1.27 -1.26 -2.59
CA ASN A 113 1.66 -1.03 -1.21
C ASN A 113 0.88 -1.92 -0.24
N ASN A 114 1.54 -2.87 0.39
CA ASN A 114 0.93 -3.87 1.28
C ASN A 114 -0.17 -4.71 0.59
N VAL A 115 0.09 -5.18 -0.63
CA VAL A 115 -0.88 -5.91 -1.48
C VAL A 115 -0.46 -7.34 -1.74
N LEU A 116 0.75 -7.59 -2.24
CA LEU A 116 1.14 -8.89 -2.81
C LEU A 116 1.02 -10.06 -1.82
N PHE A 117 1.19 -9.82 -0.53
CA PHE A 117 1.13 -10.87 0.47
C PHE A 117 -0.29 -11.42 0.73
N TYR A 118 -1.32 -10.74 0.27
CA TYR A 118 -2.70 -11.25 0.27
C TYR A 118 -3.07 -12.04 -0.99
N VAL A 119 -2.19 -12.06 -2.00
CA VAL A 119 -2.49 -12.65 -3.29
C VAL A 119 -1.82 -14.02 -3.45
N ARG A 120 -2.60 -15.06 -3.77
CA ARG A 120 -2.07 -16.42 -4.03
C ARG A 120 -1.34 -16.52 -5.36
N GLU A 121 -1.68 -15.66 -6.32
CA GLU A 121 -1.16 -15.65 -7.68
C GLU A 121 -0.48 -14.30 -7.97
N PRO A 122 0.63 -13.95 -7.29
CA PRO A 122 1.28 -12.64 -7.40
C PRO A 122 1.78 -12.36 -8.80
N GLU A 123 2.16 -13.40 -9.56
CA GLU A 123 2.62 -13.23 -10.96
C GLU A 123 1.53 -12.59 -11.84
N ALA A 124 0.25 -12.93 -11.64
CA ALA A 124 -0.86 -12.30 -12.38
C ALA A 124 -0.90 -10.79 -12.12
N VAL A 125 -0.76 -10.36 -10.86
CA VAL A 125 -0.71 -8.95 -10.49
C VAL A 125 0.48 -8.23 -11.11
N LEU A 126 1.65 -8.85 -11.10
CA LEU A 126 2.88 -8.27 -11.67
C LEU A 126 2.78 -8.13 -13.20
N ARG A 127 2.19 -9.11 -13.90
CA ARG A 127 1.93 -9.05 -15.36
C ARG A 127 0.92 -7.97 -15.70
N GLU A 128 -0.16 -7.88 -14.93
CA GLU A 128 -1.19 -6.86 -15.11
C GLU A 128 -0.61 -5.46 -14.90
N SER A 129 0.21 -5.29 -13.85
CA SER A 129 0.93 -4.04 -13.60
C SER A 129 1.86 -3.67 -14.78
N LEU A 130 2.61 -4.64 -15.30
CA LEU A 130 3.48 -4.41 -16.46
C LEU A 130 2.67 -4.00 -17.70
N ALA A 131 1.52 -4.61 -17.95
CA ALA A 131 0.68 -4.30 -19.09
C ALA A 131 0.18 -2.84 -19.08
N HIS A 132 -0.07 -2.30 -17.89
CA HIS A 132 -0.57 -0.93 -17.70
C HIS A 132 0.52 0.14 -17.62
N LEU A 133 1.80 -0.25 -17.52
CA LEU A 133 2.93 0.69 -17.51
C LEU A 133 3.34 1.09 -18.93
N LYS A 134 3.66 2.35 -19.13
CA LYS A 134 4.35 2.82 -20.33
C LYS A 134 5.81 2.33 -20.38
N PRO A 135 6.50 2.34 -21.54
CA PRO A 135 7.95 2.17 -21.58
C PRO A 135 8.66 3.16 -20.65
N GLY A 136 9.59 2.68 -19.82
CA GLY A 136 10.25 3.47 -18.78
C GLY A 136 9.38 3.77 -17.55
N GLY A 137 8.17 3.22 -17.47
CA GLY A 137 7.32 3.29 -16.29
C GLY A 137 7.85 2.43 -15.13
N ARG A 138 7.41 2.72 -13.90
CA ARG A 138 7.94 2.12 -12.68
C ARG A 138 6.91 1.23 -12.00
N LEU A 139 7.33 0.06 -11.55
CA LEU A 139 6.60 -0.71 -10.55
C LEU A 139 7.24 -0.46 -9.19
N ILE A 140 6.41 -0.09 -8.21
CA ILE A 140 6.81 0.08 -6.81
C ILE A 140 6.00 -0.90 -5.98
N SER A 141 6.69 -1.76 -5.25
CA SER A 141 6.05 -2.73 -4.35
C SER A 141 6.70 -2.67 -2.97
N ALA A 142 5.85 -2.62 -1.95
CA ALA A 142 6.25 -2.71 -0.56
C ALA A 142 5.33 -3.67 0.18
N GLY A 143 5.88 -4.42 1.14
CA GLY A 143 5.09 -5.37 1.92
C GLY A 143 5.95 -6.23 2.84
N PRO A 144 5.33 -7.05 3.70
CA PRO A 144 6.06 -7.90 4.62
C PRO A 144 6.88 -8.98 3.88
N ARG A 145 8.09 -9.22 4.38
CA ARG A 145 9.03 -10.25 3.87
C ARG A 145 8.65 -11.65 4.33
N ARG A 146 8.00 -11.73 5.46
CA ARG A 146 7.50 -12.92 6.15
C ARG A 146 6.28 -12.54 6.96
N ARG A 147 5.70 -13.47 7.69
CA ARG A 147 4.69 -13.09 8.70
C ARG A 147 5.32 -12.08 9.65
N PRO A 148 4.78 -10.85 9.73
CA PRO A 148 5.42 -9.78 10.48
C PRO A 148 5.34 -10.03 11.99
N ASP A 149 6.41 -9.66 12.69
CA ASP A 149 6.39 -9.56 14.14
C ASP A 149 5.66 -8.27 14.55
N LEU A 150 4.34 -8.40 14.74
CA LEU A 150 3.49 -7.28 15.14
C LEU A 150 3.88 -6.70 16.49
N GLN A 151 4.34 -7.54 17.41
CA GLN A 151 4.76 -7.07 18.73
C GLN A 151 5.94 -6.12 18.59
N LYS A 152 6.97 -6.53 17.85
CA LYS A 152 8.15 -5.71 17.57
C LYS A 152 7.76 -4.38 16.90
N VAL A 153 6.92 -4.44 15.84
CA VAL A 153 6.49 -3.22 15.12
C VAL A 153 5.75 -2.26 16.06
N MET A 154 4.86 -2.78 16.89
CA MET A 154 4.08 -1.93 17.79
C MET A 154 4.91 -1.38 18.95
N GLU A 155 5.79 -2.18 19.55
CA GLU A 155 6.69 -1.72 20.63
C GLU A 155 7.56 -0.57 20.14
N GLN A 156 8.19 -0.70 18.98
CA GLN A 156 9.03 0.35 18.39
C GLN A 156 8.21 1.60 18.03
N SER A 157 7.01 1.43 17.49
CA SER A 157 6.12 2.54 17.17
C SER A 157 5.66 3.30 18.42
N ILE A 158 5.34 2.58 19.51
CA ILE A 158 4.95 3.18 20.79
C ILE A 158 6.13 3.95 21.42
N GLU A 159 7.35 3.42 21.33
CA GLU A 159 8.55 4.14 21.80
C GLU A 159 8.74 5.45 21.02
N GLU A 160 8.62 5.43 19.69
CA GLU A 160 8.69 6.65 18.88
C GLU A 160 7.59 7.65 19.29
N TRP A 161 6.33 7.20 19.44
CA TRP A 161 5.22 8.08 19.86
C TRP A 161 5.41 8.67 21.24
N LYS A 162 5.98 7.90 22.20
CA LYS A 162 6.33 8.42 23.54
C LYS A 162 7.42 9.48 23.45
N ALA A 163 8.46 9.23 22.67
CA ALA A 163 9.56 10.17 22.46
C ALA A 163 9.09 11.48 21.83
N GLU A 164 8.06 11.42 20.96
CA GLU A 164 7.45 12.57 20.30
C GLU A 164 6.32 13.24 21.12
N GLY A 165 6.00 12.71 22.30
CA GLY A 165 4.91 13.24 23.16
C GLY A 165 3.51 13.01 22.62
N ARG A 166 3.32 12.03 21.70
CA ARG A 166 2.03 11.73 21.05
C ARG A 166 1.25 10.57 21.67
N TRP A 167 1.85 9.85 22.66
CA TRP A 167 1.26 8.66 23.27
C TRP A 167 0.22 9.02 24.33
N ASP A 168 -0.94 9.54 23.90
CA ASP A 168 -2.08 9.89 24.74
C ASP A 168 -3.08 8.73 24.90
N GLU A 169 -4.11 8.94 25.74
CA GLU A 169 -5.14 7.92 26.02
C GLU A 169 -5.95 7.54 24.76
N GLN A 170 -6.18 8.50 23.86
CA GLN A 170 -6.94 8.25 22.63
C GLN A 170 -6.15 7.34 21.69
N LEU A 171 -4.87 7.61 21.50
CA LEU A 171 -3.99 6.80 20.66
C LEU A 171 -3.80 5.40 21.25
N GLN A 172 -3.71 5.27 22.59
CA GLN A 172 -3.62 3.98 23.28
C GLN A 172 -4.84 3.11 22.98
N LYS A 173 -6.06 3.64 23.12
CA LYS A 173 -7.31 2.92 22.84
C LYS A 173 -7.41 2.50 21.36
N ALA A 174 -7.12 3.42 20.45
CA ALA A 174 -7.15 3.14 19.02
C ALA A 174 -6.12 2.07 18.63
N THR A 175 -4.93 2.12 19.21
CA THR A 175 -3.85 1.14 19.00
C THR A 175 -4.25 -0.24 19.50
N ALA A 176 -4.80 -0.36 20.70
CA ALA A 176 -5.24 -1.65 21.26
C ALA A 176 -6.28 -2.33 20.34
N TYR A 177 -7.24 -1.57 19.84
CA TYR A 177 -8.25 -2.05 18.90
C TYR A 177 -7.64 -2.51 17.57
N HIS A 178 -6.76 -1.69 17.00
CA HIS A 178 -6.06 -2.00 15.76
C HIS A 178 -5.20 -3.26 15.86
N VAL A 179 -4.47 -3.41 16.97
CA VAL A 179 -3.61 -4.59 17.23
C VAL A 179 -4.44 -5.87 17.31
N ASP A 180 -5.62 -5.84 17.94
CA ASP A 180 -6.50 -7.03 18.01
C ASP A 180 -6.96 -7.45 16.61
N LEU A 181 -7.43 -6.50 15.79
CA LEU A 181 -7.83 -6.78 14.41
C LEU A 181 -6.66 -7.26 13.54
N THR A 182 -5.52 -6.60 13.62
CA THR A 182 -4.33 -6.98 12.85
C THR A 182 -3.83 -8.37 13.24
N ARG A 183 -3.88 -8.72 14.52
CA ARG A 183 -3.50 -10.05 14.99
C ARG A 183 -4.35 -11.13 14.33
N ARG A 184 -5.66 -10.93 14.19
CA ARG A 184 -6.56 -11.88 13.51
C ARG A 184 -6.15 -12.09 12.06
N LEU A 185 -5.83 -11.02 11.32
CA LEU A 185 -5.36 -11.09 9.95
C LEU A 185 -4.01 -11.81 9.82
N VAL A 186 -3.05 -11.48 10.67
CA VAL A 186 -1.71 -12.07 10.64
C VAL A 186 -1.70 -13.54 11.02
N THR A 187 -2.61 -13.97 11.91
CA THR A 187 -2.70 -15.36 12.35
C THR A 187 -3.54 -16.24 11.44
N ASP A 188 -4.40 -15.68 10.60
CA ASP A 188 -5.16 -16.47 9.62
C ASP A 188 -4.23 -16.98 8.50
N PRO A 189 -4.11 -18.30 8.34
CA PRO A 189 -3.25 -18.88 7.29
C PRO A 189 -3.77 -18.60 5.87
N ASN A 190 -5.02 -18.16 5.72
CA ASN A 190 -5.62 -17.88 4.43
C ASN A 190 -5.46 -16.43 3.99
N GLU A 191 -5.16 -15.52 4.92
CA GLU A 191 -5.07 -14.09 4.66
C GLU A 191 -3.68 -13.66 4.16
N MET A 192 -2.61 -14.15 4.79
CA MET A 192 -1.24 -13.79 4.40
C MET A 192 -0.54 -15.01 3.80
N VAL A 193 -0.48 -15.07 2.47
CA VAL A 193 -0.15 -16.30 1.73
C VAL A 193 1.15 -16.22 0.92
N THR A 194 1.61 -15.02 0.57
CA THR A 194 2.78 -14.81 -0.29
C THR A 194 3.74 -13.80 0.33
N PHE A 195 5.01 -14.13 0.40
CA PHE A 195 6.04 -13.25 0.94
C PHE A 195 7.23 -13.19 -0.01
N PHE A 196 7.88 -12.04 -0.07
CA PHE A 196 9.05 -11.85 -0.90
C PHE A 196 10.22 -11.27 -0.09
N GLU A 197 11.40 -11.84 -0.28
CA GLU A 197 12.63 -11.09 -0.06
C GLU A 197 12.85 -10.16 -1.27
N PRO A 198 13.46 -8.98 -1.10
CA PRO A 198 13.64 -8.02 -2.21
C PRO A 198 14.30 -8.63 -3.44
N GLU A 199 15.33 -9.45 -3.25
CA GLU A 199 16.08 -10.07 -4.33
C GLU A 199 15.23 -11.06 -5.13
N ALA A 200 14.35 -11.80 -4.45
CA ALA A 200 13.43 -12.73 -5.09
C ALA A 200 12.40 -12.00 -5.95
N LEU A 201 11.84 -10.90 -5.44
CA LEU A 201 10.91 -10.07 -6.19
C LEU A 201 11.60 -9.39 -7.40
N VAL A 202 12.82 -8.88 -7.22
CA VAL A 202 13.63 -8.32 -8.31
C VAL A 202 13.89 -9.37 -9.39
N ALA A 203 14.22 -10.61 -9.02
CA ALA A 203 14.44 -11.68 -9.99
C ALA A 203 13.16 -12.00 -10.79
N GLU A 204 12.01 -12.03 -10.11
CA GLU A 204 10.71 -12.25 -10.75
C GLU A 204 10.36 -11.11 -11.71
N LEU A 205 10.53 -9.86 -11.30
CA LEU A 205 10.27 -8.69 -12.14
C LEU A 205 11.19 -8.65 -13.37
N ARG A 206 12.47 -9.04 -13.24
CA ARG A 206 13.37 -9.18 -14.38
C ARG A 206 12.90 -10.23 -15.39
N ARG A 207 12.39 -11.37 -14.89
CA ARG A 207 11.83 -12.43 -15.75
C ARG A 207 10.60 -11.92 -16.52
N LEU A 208 9.85 -10.99 -15.97
CA LEU A 208 8.70 -10.36 -16.62
C LEU A 208 9.06 -9.23 -17.60
N GLY A 209 10.30 -8.72 -17.58
CA GLY A 209 10.76 -7.71 -18.53
C GLY A 209 11.09 -6.34 -17.91
N PHE A 210 11.08 -6.21 -16.58
CA PHE A 210 11.65 -5.03 -15.95
C PHE A 210 13.18 -5.05 -16.03
N THR A 211 13.77 -3.90 -16.35
CA THR A 211 15.19 -3.85 -16.74
C THR A 211 16.08 -3.22 -15.67
N ARG A 212 15.62 -2.18 -15.00
CA ARG A 212 16.44 -1.39 -14.09
C ARG A 212 15.88 -1.41 -12.67
N VAL A 213 16.72 -1.82 -11.70
CA VAL A 213 16.43 -1.67 -10.28
C VAL A 213 16.75 -0.24 -9.86
N LEU A 214 15.79 0.47 -9.33
CA LEU A 214 15.93 1.81 -8.78
C LEU A 214 16.12 1.78 -7.27
N ALA A 215 15.42 0.87 -6.59
CA ALA A 215 15.59 0.58 -5.17
C ALA A 215 15.23 -0.88 -4.89
N ALA A 216 15.94 -1.50 -3.96
CA ALA A 216 15.60 -2.81 -3.39
C ALA A 216 16.22 -2.88 -1.99
N ASP A 217 15.41 -2.78 -0.97
CA ASP A 217 15.81 -2.83 0.43
C ASP A 217 14.76 -3.50 1.31
N HIS A 218 15.10 -3.71 2.59
CA HIS A 218 14.24 -4.37 3.55
C HIS A 218 14.24 -3.67 4.92
N ASP A 219 14.46 -2.37 4.93
CA ASP A 219 14.61 -1.57 6.15
C ASP A 219 13.29 -1.03 6.70
N ASP A 220 12.21 -1.13 5.92
CA ASP A 220 10.92 -0.62 6.32
C ASP A 220 10.28 -1.47 7.42
N TYR A 221 9.43 -0.83 8.21
CA TYR A 221 8.77 -1.45 9.36
C TYR A 221 9.75 -2.17 10.29
N TYR A 222 10.88 -1.49 10.59
CA TYR A 222 11.95 -2.01 11.46
C TYR A 222 12.55 -3.33 10.96
N GLY A 223 12.64 -3.49 9.64
CA GLY A 223 13.16 -4.67 8.96
C GLY A 223 12.14 -5.79 8.73
N GLU A 224 10.85 -5.53 8.95
CA GLU A 224 9.80 -6.52 8.67
C GLU A 224 9.29 -6.45 7.22
N ASN A 225 9.42 -5.28 6.55
CA ASN A 225 8.95 -5.08 5.18
C ASN A 225 10.11 -4.91 4.19
N TYR A 226 9.86 -5.33 2.96
CA TYR A 226 10.68 -4.99 1.80
C TYR A 226 10.15 -3.73 1.11
N TYR A 227 11.01 -3.10 0.34
CA TYR A 227 10.69 -2.07 -0.64
C TYR A 227 11.44 -2.37 -1.95
N VAL A 228 10.72 -2.42 -3.07
CA VAL A 228 11.29 -2.62 -4.41
C VAL A 228 10.70 -1.61 -5.38
N CYS A 229 11.56 -0.90 -6.10
CA CYS A 229 11.20 -0.03 -7.22
C CYS A 229 11.99 -0.46 -8.45
N MET A 230 11.29 -0.84 -9.51
CA MET A 230 11.90 -1.22 -10.79
C MET A 230 11.27 -0.48 -11.96
N GLU A 231 12.10 -0.18 -12.97
CA GLU A 231 11.68 0.43 -14.22
C GLU A 231 11.56 -0.63 -15.32
N ARG A 232 10.48 -0.48 -16.13
CA ARG A 232 10.20 -1.30 -17.29
C ARG A 232 11.17 -1.04 -18.44
#